data_232c870e53fe4d783b4f44950fd0faca
#
_entry.id   232c870e53fe4d783b4f44950fd0faca
#
_cell.length_a   1.000
_cell.length_b   1.000
_cell.length_c   1.000
_cell.angle_alpha   90.00
_cell.angle_beta   90.00
_cell.angle_gamma   90.00
#
_symmetry.space_group_name_H-M   'P 1'
#
loop_
_entity.id
_entity.type
_entity.pdbx_description
1 polymer ?
#
loop_
_entity_poly.entity_id
_entity_poly.type
_entity_poly.pdbx_seq_one_letter_code
_entity_poly.pdbx_strand_id
1 'polypeptide(L)' 'RQNMKGYSTGDGYMGLVHGRYMLFASESEYRDYIED' A
#
# COMPACT_ATOMS: atom_id res chain seq x y z
N ARG A 1 1.84 0.85 -15.38
CA ARG A 1 1.13 1.38 -14.24
C ARG A 1 0.63 0.29 -13.30
N GLN A 2 0.83 0.47 -12.03
CA GLN A 2 0.43 -0.54 -11.07
C GLN A 2 -0.96 -0.29 -10.55
N ASN A 3 -1.68 -1.35 -10.27
CA ASN A 3 -2.99 -1.25 -9.66
C ASN A 3 -2.82 -1.18 -8.16
N MET A 4 -3.54 -0.28 -7.53
CA MET A 4 -3.52 -0.21 -6.09
C MET A 4 -4.31 -1.38 -5.54
N LYS A 5 -3.71 -2.10 -4.63
CA LYS A 5 -4.37 -3.24 -4.04
C LYS A 5 -3.94 -3.38 -2.60
N GLY A 6 -4.88 -3.29 -1.68
CA GLY A 6 -4.52 -3.38 -0.28
C GLY A 6 -5.73 -3.24 0.60
N TYR A 7 -5.48 -3.15 1.90
CA TYR A 7 -6.57 -3.07 2.85
C TYR A 7 -6.08 -2.42 4.15
N SER A 8 -7.00 -1.79 4.85
CA SER A 8 -6.69 -1.16 6.13
C SER A 8 -6.55 -2.17 7.22
N THR A 9 -5.66 -1.91 8.15
CA THR A 9 -5.50 -2.78 9.31
C THR A 9 -5.46 -1.90 10.55
N GLY A 10 -5.42 -2.52 11.70
CA GLY A 10 -5.31 -1.77 12.93
C GLY A 10 -3.99 -1.05 13.06
N ASP A 11 -2.97 -1.52 12.34
CA ASP A 11 -1.64 -0.94 12.43
C ASP A 11 -1.36 0.04 11.30
N GLY A 12 -2.25 0.13 10.33
CA GLY A 12 -2.03 1.01 9.21
C GLY A 12 -2.68 0.48 7.96
N TYR A 13 -1.94 0.43 6.87
CA TYR A 13 -2.49 -0.02 5.61
C TYR A 13 -1.53 -1.01 4.97
N MET A 14 -2.04 -2.19 4.62
CA MET A 14 -1.22 -3.19 3.94
C MET A 14 -1.42 -3.03 2.45
N GLY A 15 -0.38 -2.69 1.74
CA GLY A 15 -0.46 -2.47 0.30
C GLY A 15 0.41 -3.45 -0.46
N LEU A 16 -0.10 -3.92 -1.58
CA LEU A 16 0.61 -4.89 -2.40
C LEU A 16 1.65 -4.18 -3.25
N VAL A 17 2.91 -4.60 -3.14
CA VAL A 17 4.00 -4.02 -3.91
C VAL A 17 4.82 -5.16 -4.49
N HIS A 18 4.81 -5.26 -5.81
CA HIS A 18 5.58 -6.29 -6.51
C HIS A 18 5.33 -7.69 -5.96
N GLY A 19 4.06 -8.00 -5.75
CA GLY A 19 3.68 -9.34 -5.32
C GLY A 19 3.79 -9.60 -3.82
N ARG A 20 4.10 -8.57 -3.04
CA ARG A 20 4.22 -8.73 -1.60
C ARG A 20 3.48 -7.60 -0.90
N TYR A 21 2.87 -7.92 0.25
CA TYR A 21 2.21 -6.88 1.02
C TYR A 21 3.20 -6.20 1.94
N MET A 22 3.13 -4.88 1.98
CA MET A 22 3.99 -4.09 2.86
C MET A 22 3.11 -3.20 3.71
N LEU A 23 3.53 -2.96 4.94
CA LEU A 23 2.77 -2.12 5.86
C LEU A 23 3.14 -0.66 5.69
N PHE A 24 2.12 0.17 5.50
CA PHE A 24 2.29 1.62 5.37
C PHE A 24 1.50 2.29 6.48
N ALA A 25 1.84 3.52 6.77
CA ALA A 25 1.13 4.26 7.81
C ALA A 25 -0.31 4.53 7.39
N SER A 26 -0.53 4.74 6.09
CA SER A 26 -1.88 5.00 5.60
C SER A 26 -1.93 4.67 4.12
N GLU A 27 -3.15 4.65 3.59
CA GLU A 27 -3.35 4.40 2.17
C GLU A 27 -2.65 5.47 1.33
N SER A 28 -2.65 6.68 1.83
CA SER A 28 -2.00 7.78 1.15
C SER A 28 -0.52 7.53 0.95
N GLU A 29 0.13 7.00 1.97
CA GLU A 29 1.54 6.68 1.86
C GLU A 29 1.79 5.56 0.88
N TYR A 30 0.92 4.58 0.85
CA TYR A 30 1.03 3.49 -0.09
C TYR A 30 0.89 4.03 -1.51
N ARG A 31 -0.08 4.89 -1.73
CA ARG A 31 -0.32 5.44 -3.04
C ARG A 31 0.89 6.24 -3.52
N ASP A 32 1.45 7.05 -2.63
CA ASP A 32 2.63 7.82 -2.99
C ASP A 32 3.80 6.92 -3.35
N TYR A 33 3.91 5.83 -2.65
CA TYR A 33 5.01 4.90 -2.85
C TYR A 33 4.95 4.23 -4.22
N ILE A 34 3.78 3.80 -4.64
CA ILE A 34 3.68 3.07 -5.90
C ILE A 34 3.46 3.97 -7.09
N GLU A 35 3.08 5.20 -6.87
CA GLU A 35 2.78 6.09 -7.94
C GLU A 35 3.94 6.71 -8.58
N ASP A 36 5.02 6.82 -8.00
CA ASP A 36 6.15 7.44 -8.49
C ASP A 36 6.58 7.41 -9.84
#